data_5771f1360bc135059dcb0aafef296400
#
_entry.id   5771f1360bc135059dcb0aafef296400
#
_cell.length_a   1.000
_cell.length_b   1.000
_cell.length_c   1.000
_cell.angle_alpha   90.00
_cell.angle_beta   90.00
_cell.angle_gamma   90.00
#
_symmetry.space_group_name_H-M   'P 1'
#
loop_
_entity.id
_entity.type
_entity.pdbx_description
1 polymer ?
#
loop_
_entity_poly.entity_id
_entity_poly.type
_entity_poly.pdbx_seq_one_letter_code
_entity_poly.pdbx_strand_id
1 'polypeptide(L)'
;MQEWSKQPEYQEVNPGGDVIIPCIIINKKGECRWERDGQPVGIHPGKYIWANPNEAAAESGDCSLKILDANLEFDDGVWQCQVTPSSFQLRDSLISEGAEVVVRGNY
;
A
#
# COMPACT_ATOMS: atom_id res chain seq x y z
N MET A 1 -10.42 -18.22 1.98
CA MET A 1 -9.02 -17.81 1.86
C MET A 1 -8.94 -16.41 1.31
N GLN A 2 -7.89 -15.72 1.65
CA GLN A 2 -7.66 -14.35 1.15
C GLN A 2 -7.37 -14.34 -0.33
N GLU A 3 -7.91 -13.36 -1.04
CA GLU A 3 -7.72 -13.21 -2.48
C GLU A 3 -7.58 -11.74 -2.84
N TRP A 4 -6.88 -11.46 -3.95
CA TRP A 4 -6.78 -10.11 -4.47
C TRP A 4 -8.09 -9.66 -5.10
N SER A 5 -8.57 -8.49 -4.71
CA SER A 5 -9.58 -7.75 -5.46
C SER A 5 -8.88 -6.70 -6.34
N LYS A 6 -7.91 -6.00 -5.79
CA LYS A 6 -7.13 -5.03 -6.55
C LYS A 6 -5.72 -4.94 -5.99
N GLN A 7 -4.73 -5.05 -6.87
CA GLN A 7 -3.33 -4.92 -6.54
C GLN A 7 -2.85 -3.49 -6.81
N PRO A 8 -1.72 -3.11 -6.18
CA PRO A 8 -1.09 -1.83 -6.50
C PRO A 8 -0.81 -1.67 -7.99
N GLU A 9 -0.89 -0.44 -8.46
CA GLU A 9 -0.70 -0.08 -9.86
C GLU A 9 0.31 1.05 -9.98
N TYR A 10 0.92 1.16 -11.16
CA TYR A 10 1.80 2.28 -11.51
C TYR A 10 1.11 3.61 -11.22
N GLN A 11 1.84 4.53 -10.60
CA GLN A 11 1.36 5.88 -10.28
C GLN A 11 2.42 6.89 -10.59
N GLU A 12 1.99 8.07 -11.04
CA GLU A 12 2.87 9.22 -11.17
C GLU A 12 2.32 10.34 -10.30
N VAL A 13 3.19 11.10 -9.67
CA VAL A 13 2.79 12.20 -8.81
C VAL A 13 3.83 13.31 -8.89
N ASN A 14 3.37 14.55 -8.85
CA ASN A 14 4.26 15.69 -8.77
C ASN A 14 4.77 15.85 -7.33
N PRO A 15 5.99 16.38 -7.15
CA PRO A 15 6.46 16.70 -5.79
C PRO A 15 5.45 17.58 -5.06
N GLY A 16 5.17 17.23 -3.81
CA GLY A 16 4.18 17.93 -2.99
C GLY A 16 2.75 17.43 -3.17
N GLY A 17 2.47 16.62 -4.19
CA GLY A 17 1.14 16.05 -4.41
C GLY A 17 0.88 14.83 -3.55
N ASP A 18 -0.38 14.42 -3.50
CA ASP A 18 -0.81 13.21 -2.82
C ASP A 18 -1.10 12.13 -3.85
N VAL A 19 -0.87 10.86 -3.48
CA VAL A 19 -1.14 9.74 -4.37
C VAL A 19 -1.72 8.59 -3.56
N ILE A 20 -2.65 7.83 -4.17
CA ILE A 20 -3.25 6.66 -3.56
C ILE A 20 -2.77 5.43 -4.33
N ILE A 21 -2.23 4.45 -3.60
CA ILE A 21 -1.83 3.17 -4.17
C ILE A 21 -2.85 2.13 -3.71
N PRO A 22 -3.59 1.51 -4.63
CA PRO A 22 -4.63 0.56 -4.25
C PRO A 22 -4.07 -0.75 -3.71
N CYS A 23 -4.75 -1.31 -2.73
CA CYS A 23 -4.53 -2.66 -2.23
C CYS A 23 -5.81 -3.13 -1.57
N ILE A 24 -6.59 -3.96 -2.28
CA ILE A 24 -7.89 -4.42 -1.78
C ILE A 24 -7.93 -5.94 -1.79
N ILE A 25 -8.29 -6.51 -0.65
CA ILE A 25 -8.27 -7.96 -0.43
C ILE A 25 -9.67 -8.45 -0.09
N ILE A 26 -10.08 -9.55 -0.73
CA ILE A 26 -11.32 -10.25 -0.44
C ILE A 26 -11.06 -11.26 0.68
N ASN A 27 -11.98 -11.34 1.63
CA ASN A 27 -11.89 -12.25 2.77
C ASN A 27 -10.63 -12.06 3.62
N LYS A 28 -10.20 -10.82 3.76
CA LYS A 28 -9.03 -10.50 4.56
C LYS A 28 -9.22 -10.89 6.03
N LYS A 29 -8.25 -11.60 6.58
CA LYS A 29 -8.16 -11.94 8.00
C LYS A 29 -6.80 -11.57 8.59
N GLY A 30 -5.75 -11.58 7.77
CA GLY A 30 -4.43 -11.17 8.20
C GLY A 30 -4.29 -9.66 8.28
N GLU A 31 -3.06 -9.20 8.39
CA GLU A 31 -2.73 -7.77 8.48
C GLU A 31 -2.02 -7.30 7.22
N CYS A 32 -2.39 -6.13 6.74
CA CYS A 32 -1.73 -5.50 5.61
C CYS A 32 -0.47 -4.79 6.03
N ARG A 33 0.54 -4.88 5.17
CA ARG A 33 1.82 -4.20 5.33
C ARG A 33 2.26 -3.66 4.00
N TRP A 34 2.91 -2.51 4.02
CA TRP A 34 3.46 -1.90 2.83
C TRP A 34 4.97 -1.94 2.86
N GLU A 35 5.57 -2.06 1.67
CA GLU A 35 7.02 -1.97 1.48
C GLU A 35 7.33 -1.07 0.30
N ARG A 36 8.44 -0.38 0.39
CA ARG A 36 9.03 0.37 -0.74
C ARG A 36 10.45 -0.12 -0.95
N ASP A 37 10.75 -0.57 -2.15
CA ASP A 37 12.08 -1.09 -2.51
C ASP A 37 12.56 -2.16 -1.51
N GLY A 38 11.64 -3.01 -1.05
CA GLY A 38 11.95 -4.07 -0.10
C GLY A 38 12.04 -3.65 1.36
N GLN A 39 11.84 -2.37 1.67
CA GLN A 39 11.88 -1.86 3.04
C GLN A 39 10.48 -1.62 3.58
N PRO A 40 10.17 -2.04 4.80
CA PRO A 40 8.83 -1.82 5.35
C PRO A 40 8.55 -0.34 5.55
N VAL A 41 7.31 0.03 5.24
CA VAL A 41 6.81 1.40 5.44
C VAL A 41 5.57 1.30 6.31
N GLY A 42 5.64 1.87 7.50
CA GLY A 42 4.51 1.87 8.44
C GLY A 42 3.60 3.06 8.22
N ILE A 43 2.40 2.95 8.78
CA ILE A 43 1.47 4.08 8.84
C ILE A 43 2.07 5.16 9.73
N HIS A 44 2.11 6.36 9.23
CA HIS A 44 2.73 7.50 9.90
C HIS A 44 1.87 8.73 9.65
N PRO A 45 1.06 9.14 10.64
CA PRO A 45 0.13 10.26 10.45
C PRO A 45 0.83 11.50 9.89
N GLY A 46 0.22 12.10 8.89
CA GLY A 46 0.80 13.25 8.19
C GLY A 46 1.67 12.88 6.99
N LYS A 47 2.00 11.60 6.81
CA LYS A 47 2.81 11.16 5.67
C LYS A 47 2.22 9.96 4.97
N TYR A 48 2.01 8.85 5.68
CA TYR A 48 1.46 7.61 5.12
C TYR A 48 0.24 7.21 5.92
N ILE A 49 -0.93 7.21 5.28
CA ILE A 49 -2.18 6.89 5.96
C ILE A 49 -2.97 5.90 5.11
N TRP A 50 -3.90 5.19 5.74
CA TRP A 50 -4.87 4.40 4.99
C TRP A 50 -5.71 5.33 4.14
N ALA A 51 -5.89 4.97 2.85
CA ALA A 51 -6.60 5.83 1.91
C ALA A 51 -8.07 6.01 2.27
N ASN A 52 -8.70 4.97 2.82
CA ASN A 52 -10.09 5.03 3.23
C ASN A 52 -10.16 5.63 4.65
N PRO A 53 -10.91 6.73 4.84
CA PRO A 53 -11.00 7.37 6.16
C PRO A 53 -11.78 6.57 7.21
N ASN A 54 -12.53 5.54 6.78
CA ASN A 54 -13.19 4.64 7.72
C ASN A 54 -12.15 3.74 8.38
N GLU A 55 -11.99 3.85 9.69
CA GLU A 55 -10.98 3.10 10.44
C GLU A 55 -11.11 1.59 10.28
N ALA A 56 -12.31 1.08 10.06
CA ALA A 56 -12.53 -0.35 9.87
C ALA A 56 -12.23 -0.83 8.45
N ALA A 57 -11.98 0.06 7.49
CA ALA A 57 -11.80 -0.32 6.09
C ALA A 57 -10.56 -1.18 5.88
N ALA A 58 -9.43 -0.82 6.49
CA ALA A 58 -8.20 -1.61 6.38
C ALA A 58 -8.38 -3.00 6.99
N GLU A 59 -9.08 -3.09 8.11
CA GLU A 59 -9.38 -4.38 8.73
C GLU A 59 -10.26 -5.25 7.85
N SER A 60 -11.21 -4.66 7.13
CA SER A 60 -12.12 -5.41 6.26
C SER A 60 -11.61 -5.63 4.84
N GLY A 61 -10.42 -5.16 4.50
CA GLY A 61 -9.79 -5.49 3.22
C GLY A 61 -9.33 -4.33 2.36
N ASP A 62 -9.72 -3.08 2.65
CA ASP A 62 -9.25 -1.92 1.91
C ASP A 62 -7.97 -1.38 2.54
N CYS A 63 -6.86 -1.91 2.09
CA CYS A 63 -5.54 -1.56 2.57
C CYS A 63 -4.82 -0.56 1.67
N SER A 64 -5.56 0.15 0.84
CA SER A 64 -4.99 1.17 -0.03
C SER A 64 -4.26 2.22 0.79
N LEU A 65 -3.10 2.64 0.30
CA LEU A 65 -2.24 3.59 1.00
C LEU A 65 -2.33 4.96 0.35
N LYS A 66 -2.42 6.00 1.16
CA LYS A 66 -2.31 7.37 0.69
C LYS A 66 -0.99 7.95 1.14
N ILE A 67 -0.20 8.39 0.17
CA ILE A 67 1.07 9.09 0.40
C ILE A 67 0.79 10.58 0.33
N LEU A 68 1.10 11.29 1.39
CA LEU A 68 0.92 12.73 1.47
C LEU A 68 2.24 13.44 1.16
N ASP A 69 2.15 14.57 0.47
CA ASP A 69 3.30 15.43 0.18
C ASP A 69 4.46 14.61 -0.40
N ALA A 70 4.23 14.01 -1.56
CA ALA A 70 5.20 13.12 -2.20
C ALA A 70 6.52 13.81 -2.47
N ASN A 71 7.62 13.12 -2.20
CA ASN A 71 8.94 13.58 -2.57
C ASN A 71 9.78 12.44 -3.13
N LEU A 72 10.79 12.81 -3.90
CA LEU A 72 11.64 11.86 -4.62
C LEU A 72 12.39 10.93 -3.67
N GLU A 73 12.91 11.47 -2.58
CA GLU A 73 13.75 10.70 -1.67
C GLU A 73 13.00 9.57 -0.96
N PHE A 74 11.78 9.85 -0.50
CA PHE A 74 11.04 8.90 0.34
C PHE A 74 10.00 8.08 -0.42
N ASP A 75 9.49 8.59 -1.55
CA ASP A 75 8.27 8.03 -2.14
C ASP A 75 8.46 7.42 -3.53
N ASP A 76 9.49 7.82 -4.26
CA ASP A 76 9.80 7.22 -5.55
C ASP A 76 10.33 5.80 -5.34
N GLY A 77 9.88 4.87 -6.16
CA GLY A 77 10.36 3.50 -6.06
C GLY A 77 9.28 2.47 -6.36
N VAL A 78 9.55 1.24 -5.98
CA VAL A 78 8.64 0.10 -6.21
C VAL A 78 7.95 -0.24 -4.90
N TRP A 79 6.63 -0.13 -4.90
CA TRP A 79 5.79 -0.38 -3.74
C TRP A 79 5.10 -1.73 -3.85
N GLN A 80 4.99 -2.42 -2.74
CA GLN A 80 4.27 -3.69 -2.64
C GLN A 80 3.40 -3.70 -1.39
N CYS A 81 2.23 -4.33 -1.53
CA CYS A 81 1.31 -4.58 -0.44
C CYS A 81 1.41 -6.05 -0.07
N GLN A 82 1.52 -6.35 1.21
CA GLN A 82 1.58 -7.72 1.73
C GLN A 82 0.47 -7.92 2.73
N VAL A 83 -0.04 -9.14 2.79
CA VAL A 83 -1.04 -9.53 3.79
C VAL A 83 -0.56 -10.79 4.48
N THR A 84 -0.51 -10.76 5.80
CA THR A 84 -0.12 -11.93 6.58
C THR A 84 -1.20 -13.02 6.46
N PRO A 85 -0.88 -14.29 6.74
CA PRO A 85 -1.87 -15.36 6.64
C PRO A 85 -3.07 -15.14 7.55
N SER A 86 -4.22 -15.73 7.18
CA SER A 86 -5.44 -15.70 8.00
C SER A 86 -5.21 -16.31 9.39
N SER A 87 -4.35 -17.33 9.47
CA SER A 87 -3.94 -17.95 10.70
C SER A 87 -2.58 -18.62 10.47
N PHE A 88 -1.93 -19.07 11.53
CA PHE A 88 -0.65 -19.73 11.37
C PHE A 88 -0.74 -21.09 10.66
N GLN A 89 -1.93 -21.67 10.55
CA GLN A 89 -2.15 -22.95 9.87
C GLN A 89 -2.46 -22.80 8.39
N LEU A 90 -2.97 -21.61 7.97
CA LEU A 90 -3.33 -21.36 6.59
C LEU A 90 -2.16 -20.73 5.84
N ARG A 91 -1.99 -21.15 4.59
CA ARG A 91 -0.93 -20.61 3.72
C ARG A 91 -1.53 -19.70 2.67
N ASP A 92 -2.30 -18.73 3.13
CA ASP A 92 -3.01 -17.80 2.28
C ASP A 92 -2.51 -16.35 2.41
N SER A 93 -1.25 -16.21 2.78
CA SER A 93 -0.60 -14.90 2.72
C SER A 93 -0.54 -14.41 1.28
N LEU A 94 -0.54 -13.09 1.11
CA LEU A 94 -0.50 -12.49 -0.21
C LEU A 94 0.66 -11.48 -0.28
N ILE A 95 1.33 -11.48 -1.41
CA ILE A 95 2.33 -10.46 -1.75
C ILE A 95 1.99 -9.95 -3.14
N SER A 96 1.78 -8.65 -3.26
CA SER A 96 1.42 -8.07 -4.55
C SER A 96 2.62 -8.03 -5.50
N GLU A 97 2.34 -7.85 -6.77
CA GLU A 97 3.35 -7.44 -7.72
C GLU A 97 3.86 -6.04 -7.33
N GLY A 98 5.09 -5.74 -7.72
CA GLY A 98 5.64 -4.42 -7.52
C GLY A 98 4.95 -3.39 -8.40
N ALA A 99 4.60 -2.25 -7.80
CA ALA A 99 4.01 -1.13 -8.52
C ALA A 99 4.94 0.07 -8.42
N GLU A 100 5.37 0.56 -9.57
CA GLU A 100 6.26 1.71 -9.59
C GLU A 100 5.49 2.99 -9.30
N VAL A 101 5.98 3.76 -8.33
CA VAL A 101 5.53 5.10 -8.05
C VAL A 101 6.63 6.05 -8.49
N VAL A 102 6.30 6.90 -9.46
CA VAL A 102 7.25 7.86 -10.01
C VAL A 102 6.91 9.24 -9.47
N VAL A 103 7.82 9.81 -8.69
CA VAL A 103 7.73 11.21 -8.28
C VAL A 103 8.47 12.01 -9.32
N ARG A 104 7.75 12.87 -10.03
CA ARG A 104 8.32 13.61 -11.16
C ARG A 104 9.40 14.56 -10.69
N GLY A 105 10.49 14.60 -11.45
CA GLY A 105 11.52 15.58 -11.20
C GLY A 105 11.02 16.99 -11.45
N ASN A 106 11.57 17.93 -10.72
CA ASN A 106 11.27 19.35 -10.90
C ASN A 106 12.40 19.96 -11.72
N TYR A 107 12.12 20.23 -12.97
CA TYR A 107 13.08 20.78 -13.91
C TYR A 107 12.85 22.24 -14.17
#